data_d7d20c58c42142cec582170698b00ba9
#
_entry.id   d7d20c58c42142cec582170698b00ba9
#
_cell.length_a   1.000
_cell.length_b   1.000
_cell.length_c   1.000
_cell.angle_alpha   90.00
_cell.angle_beta   90.00
_cell.angle_gamma   90.00
#
_symmetry.space_group_name_H-M   'P 1'
#
loop_
_entity.id
_entity.type
_entity.pdbx_description
1 polymer ?
#
loop_
_entity_poly.entity_id
_entity_poly.type
_entity_poly.pdbx_seq_one_letter_code
_entity_poly.pdbx_strand_id
1 'polypeptide(L)'
;AAYQLRRLGHAVHVVESAEAAGGMMRYGIPKYRLPREVLDQEIARIAALGVEFEFGREVKDLNAEMKSAGYDAAFLGAGASLAHRAYIPAGDAAHILDAVSVLRSMEAPAQGEETPMLGRRVVVYGGGNTAIDVARTVKRLGSEPIVVYRRTRDRAPAHAFEIQEAIEEGVSMKWLSAIFLAGS
;
A
#
# COMPACT_ATOMS: atom_id res chain seq x y z
N ALA A 1 12.74 13.82 -5.45
CA ALA A 1 14.05 13.96 -6.11
C ALA A 1 13.89 14.41 -7.57
N ALA A 2 13.24 13.63 -8.46
CA ALA A 2 13.17 13.89 -9.91
C ALA A 2 12.73 15.31 -10.29
N TYR A 3 11.63 15.79 -9.69
CA TYR A 3 11.14 17.15 -9.88
C TYR A 3 12.22 18.22 -9.61
N GLN A 4 12.92 18.11 -8.50
CA GLN A 4 13.94 19.11 -8.13
C GLN A 4 15.19 19.02 -9.00
N LEU A 5 15.66 17.81 -9.29
CA LEU A 5 16.80 17.62 -10.17
C LEU A 5 16.55 18.18 -11.56
N ARG A 6 15.34 17.95 -12.10
CA ARG A 6 14.98 18.50 -13.42
C ARG A 6 14.93 20.02 -13.42
N ARG A 7 14.43 20.65 -12.37
CA ARG A 7 14.44 22.12 -12.21
C ARG A 7 15.85 22.70 -12.10
N LEU A 8 16.81 21.93 -11.63
CA LEU A 8 18.22 22.32 -11.57
C LEU A 8 18.97 22.08 -12.89
N GLY A 9 18.29 21.58 -13.93
CA GLY A 9 18.85 21.38 -15.26
C GLY A 9 19.43 20.00 -15.53
N HIS A 10 19.34 19.06 -14.58
CA HIS A 10 19.80 17.69 -14.77
C HIS A 10 18.87 16.91 -15.70
N ALA A 11 19.42 16.04 -16.55
CA ALA A 11 18.65 14.97 -17.19
C ALA A 11 18.25 13.94 -16.12
N VAL A 12 17.00 13.50 -16.14
CA VAL A 12 16.47 12.59 -15.10
C VAL A 12 15.70 11.45 -15.75
N HIS A 13 16.13 10.23 -15.45
CA HIS A 13 15.46 9.00 -15.82
C HIS A 13 15.01 8.27 -14.55
N VAL A 14 13.74 7.90 -14.47
CA VAL A 14 13.14 7.18 -13.35
C VAL A 14 12.82 5.76 -13.81
N VAL A 15 13.44 4.78 -13.18
CA VAL A 15 13.16 3.36 -13.40
C VAL A 15 12.26 2.85 -12.28
N GLU A 16 11.11 2.30 -12.64
CA GLU A 16 10.10 1.81 -11.71
C GLU A 16 9.74 0.35 -12.04
N SER A 17 9.76 -0.51 -11.04
CA SER A 17 9.42 -1.92 -11.21
C SER A 17 7.94 -2.18 -11.44
N ALA A 18 7.08 -1.30 -10.96
CA ALA A 18 5.64 -1.38 -11.19
C ALA A 18 5.25 -0.83 -12.58
N GLU A 19 4.05 -1.19 -13.03
CA GLU A 19 3.49 -0.78 -14.33
C GLU A 19 3.13 0.72 -14.39
N ALA A 20 3.09 1.40 -13.24
CA ALA A 20 2.80 2.83 -13.16
C ALA A 20 3.50 3.49 -11.98
N ALA A 21 3.82 4.78 -12.12
CA ALA A 21 4.37 5.58 -11.05
C ALA A 21 3.37 5.82 -9.90
N GLY A 22 3.90 6.11 -8.72
CA GLY A 22 3.11 6.46 -7.54
C GLY A 22 3.40 5.61 -6.32
N GLY A 23 4.03 4.44 -6.49
CA GLY A 23 4.45 3.58 -5.40
C GLY A 23 3.35 3.34 -4.37
N MET A 24 3.64 3.55 -3.08
CA MET A 24 2.69 3.34 -1.99
C MET A 24 1.44 4.22 -2.08
N MET A 25 1.52 5.41 -2.68
CA MET A 25 0.33 6.25 -2.91
C MET A 25 -0.65 5.61 -3.91
N ARG A 26 -0.15 4.86 -4.89
CA ARG A 26 -0.98 4.14 -5.86
C ARG A 26 -1.46 2.80 -5.32
N TYR A 27 -0.54 2.01 -4.76
CA TYR A 27 -0.76 0.60 -4.46
C TYR A 27 -1.09 0.32 -2.98
N GLY A 28 -0.99 1.31 -2.11
CA GLY A 28 -1.24 1.16 -0.68
C GLY A 28 -2.31 2.09 -0.11
N ILE A 29 -2.62 3.21 -0.79
CA ILE A 29 -3.71 4.10 -0.39
C ILE A 29 -4.93 3.81 -1.26
N PRO A 30 -6.09 3.47 -0.68
CA PRO A 30 -7.30 3.18 -1.46
C PRO A 30 -7.78 4.37 -2.32
N LYS A 31 -8.40 4.08 -3.48
CA LYS A 31 -8.91 5.09 -4.42
C LYS A 31 -9.89 6.08 -3.80
N TYR A 32 -10.70 5.64 -2.86
CA TYR A 32 -11.67 6.52 -2.19
C TYR A 32 -11.01 7.58 -1.29
N ARG A 33 -9.73 7.37 -0.88
CA ARG A 33 -8.92 8.35 -0.13
C ARG A 33 -8.06 9.22 -1.05
N LEU A 34 -7.47 8.60 -2.07
CA LEU A 34 -6.63 9.29 -3.06
C LEU A 34 -7.08 8.89 -4.48
N PRO A 35 -7.94 9.68 -5.11
CA PRO A 35 -8.35 9.46 -6.50
C PRO A 35 -7.14 9.36 -7.43
N ARG A 36 -7.15 8.38 -8.33
CA ARG A 36 -6.00 8.11 -9.21
C ARG A 36 -5.73 9.25 -10.19
N GLU A 37 -6.78 9.95 -10.58
CA GLU A 37 -6.69 11.13 -11.44
C GLU A 37 -5.82 12.24 -10.84
N VAL A 38 -5.91 12.46 -9.52
CA VAL A 38 -5.08 13.45 -8.81
C VAL A 38 -3.61 13.02 -8.84
N LEU A 39 -3.34 11.73 -8.57
CA LEU A 39 -1.98 11.20 -8.60
C LEU A 39 -1.40 11.24 -10.01
N ASP A 40 -2.18 10.87 -11.02
CA ASP A 40 -1.77 10.84 -12.40
C ASP A 40 -1.46 12.26 -12.93
N GLN A 41 -2.25 13.26 -12.54
CA GLN A 41 -1.98 14.66 -12.86
C GLN A 41 -0.66 15.15 -12.27
N GLU A 42 -0.34 14.78 -11.02
CA GLU A 42 0.94 15.14 -10.39
C GLU A 42 2.13 14.45 -11.08
N ILE A 43 1.99 13.20 -11.48
CA ILE A 43 3.01 12.46 -12.21
C ILE A 43 3.20 13.10 -13.62
N ALA A 44 2.11 13.40 -14.31
CA ALA A 44 2.14 14.05 -15.63
C ALA A 44 2.82 15.42 -15.55
N ARG A 45 2.58 16.20 -14.50
CA ARG A 45 3.26 17.47 -14.25
C ARG A 45 4.77 17.31 -14.12
N ILE A 46 5.21 16.23 -13.45
CA ILE A 46 6.64 15.92 -13.31
C ILE A 46 7.22 15.48 -14.65
N ALA A 47 6.52 14.64 -15.40
CA ALA A 47 6.92 14.19 -16.72
C ALA A 47 7.04 15.35 -17.72
N ALA A 48 6.12 16.33 -17.66
CA ALA A 48 6.13 17.52 -18.52
C ALA A 48 7.37 18.40 -18.35
N LEU A 49 8.11 18.25 -17.24
CA LEU A 49 9.43 18.89 -17.08
C LEU A 49 10.55 18.19 -17.87
N GLY A 50 10.25 17.09 -18.56
CA GLY A 50 11.21 16.29 -19.27
C GLY A 50 11.87 15.20 -18.44
N VAL A 51 11.21 14.74 -17.37
CA VAL A 51 11.58 13.51 -16.65
C VAL A 51 11.14 12.33 -17.49
N GLU A 52 12.06 11.42 -17.78
CA GLU A 52 11.79 10.18 -18.48
C GLU A 52 11.41 9.09 -17.47
N PHE A 53 10.38 8.30 -17.78
CA PHE A 53 9.93 7.19 -16.94
C PHE A 53 10.02 5.89 -17.73
N GLU A 54 10.57 4.86 -17.09
CA GLU A 54 10.58 3.48 -17.58
C GLU A 54 9.89 2.59 -16.54
N PHE A 55 8.78 1.99 -16.90
CA PHE A 55 7.94 1.16 -16.04
C PHE A 55 8.14 -0.34 -16.29
N GLY A 56 7.73 -1.18 -15.33
CA GLY A 56 7.81 -2.63 -15.43
C GLY A 56 9.24 -3.19 -15.39
N ARG A 57 10.22 -2.37 -15.00
CA ARG A 57 11.62 -2.77 -14.96
C ARG A 57 12.23 -2.73 -13.57
N GLU A 58 12.64 -3.88 -13.09
CA GLU A 58 13.34 -4.03 -11.81
C GLU A 58 14.85 -3.86 -11.99
N VAL A 59 15.47 -2.95 -11.25
CA VAL A 59 16.94 -2.80 -11.16
C VAL A 59 17.47 -3.69 -10.04
N LYS A 60 18.17 -4.76 -10.40
CA LYS A 60 18.75 -5.74 -9.45
C LYS A 60 20.15 -5.37 -8.99
N ASP A 61 20.90 -4.69 -9.81
CA ASP A 61 22.26 -4.21 -9.52
C ASP A 61 22.39 -2.74 -9.94
N LEU A 62 22.36 -1.85 -8.95
CA LEU A 62 22.41 -0.41 -9.17
C LEU A 62 23.76 0.02 -9.80
N ASN A 63 24.87 -0.60 -9.42
CA ASN A 63 26.18 -0.23 -9.95
C ASN A 63 26.33 -0.64 -11.42
N ALA A 64 25.86 -1.83 -11.76
CA ALA A 64 25.83 -2.28 -13.15
C ALA A 64 24.92 -1.39 -14.00
N GLU A 65 23.75 -1.01 -13.50
CA GLU A 65 22.80 -0.11 -14.15
C GLU A 65 23.43 1.26 -14.43
N MET A 66 23.99 1.90 -13.41
CA MET A 66 24.66 3.20 -13.55
C MET A 66 25.77 3.18 -14.61
N LYS A 67 26.58 2.13 -14.59
CA LYS A 67 27.71 1.99 -15.52
C LYS A 67 27.23 1.75 -16.95
N SER A 68 26.23 0.89 -17.16
CA SER A 68 25.75 0.53 -18.50
C SER A 68 25.00 1.68 -19.17
N ALA A 69 24.21 2.44 -18.40
CA ALA A 69 23.44 3.57 -18.90
C ALA A 69 24.21 4.90 -18.89
N GLY A 70 25.42 4.93 -18.31
CA GLY A 70 26.26 6.13 -18.25
C GLY A 70 25.72 7.21 -17.32
N TYR A 71 25.05 6.83 -16.23
CA TYR A 71 24.55 7.79 -15.26
C TYR A 71 25.66 8.33 -14.35
N ASP A 72 25.65 9.63 -14.10
CA ASP A 72 26.59 10.28 -13.18
C ASP A 72 26.27 10.01 -11.71
N ALA A 73 24.99 9.88 -11.39
CA ALA A 73 24.50 9.64 -10.04
C ALA A 73 23.15 8.89 -10.03
N ALA A 74 22.87 8.20 -8.93
CA ALA A 74 21.58 7.56 -8.71
C ALA A 74 20.98 7.97 -7.36
N PHE A 75 19.67 8.20 -7.35
CA PHE A 75 18.87 8.35 -6.14
C PHE A 75 18.05 7.09 -5.92
N LEU A 76 18.36 6.35 -4.85
CA LEU A 76 17.61 5.16 -4.50
C LEU A 76 16.35 5.52 -3.71
N GLY A 77 15.20 5.39 -4.34
CA GLY A 77 13.88 5.67 -3.75
C GLY A 77 12.95 4.47 -3.79
N ALA A 78 13.48 3.26 -3.54
CA ALA A 78 12.74 1.99 -3.68
C ALA A 78 11.59 1.81 -2.66
N GLY A 79 11.47 2.68 -1.65
CA GLY A 79 10.40 2.63 -0.65
C GLY A 79 10.56 1.49 0.36
N ALA A 80 9.48 1.20 1.08
CA ALA A 80 9.40 0.15 2.09
C ALA A 80 8.13 -0.69 1.86
N SER A 81 8.13 -1.49 0.80
CA SER A 81 6.97 -2.30 0.39
C SER A 81 6.83 -3.62 1.14
N LEU A 82 7.84 -4.00 1.95
CA LEU A 82 7.77 -5.21 2.77
C LEU A 82 7.01 -4.91 4.07
N ALA A 83 5.90 -5.59 4.25
CA ALA A 83 5.11 -5.46 5.47
C ALA A 83 5.79 -6.14 6.67
N HIS A 84 5.71 -5.52 7.84
CA HIS A 84 6.04 -6.17 9.08
C HIS A 84 4.97 -7.21 9.42
N ARG A 85 5.33 -8.49 9.39
CA ARG A 85 4.43 -9.56 9.78
C ARG A 85 4.28 -9.58 11.32
N ALA A 86 3.05 -9.42 11.80
CA ALA A 86 2.73 -9.75 13.17
C ALA A 86 2.65 -11.29 13.30
N TYR A 87 3.20 -11.82 14.40
CA TYR A 87 2.96 -13.22 14.71
C TYR A 87 1.49 -13.39 15.12
N ILE A 88 0.75 -14.18 14.35
CA ILE A 88 -0.62 -14.58 14.65
C ILE A 88 -0.61 -16.10 14.81
N PRO A 89 -0.98 -16.65 15.98
CA PRO A 89 -1.05 -18.09 16.18
C PRO A 89 -2.28 -18.66 15.45
N ALA A 90 -2.11 -18.97 14.16
CA ALA A 90 -3.21 -19.36 13.29
C ALA A 90 -3.28 -20.88 13.03
N GLY A 91 -2.33 -21.67 13.51
CA GLY A 91 -2.27 -23.10 13.19
C GLY A 91 -2.37 -23.34 11.69
N ASP A 92 -3.16 -24.32 11.30
CA ASP A 92 -3.45 -24.63 9.89
C ASP A 92 -4.61 -23.79 9.31
N ALA A 93 -5.09 -22.76 10.01
CA ALA A 93 -6.14 -21.86 9.52
C ALA A 93 -5.60 -21.06 8.31
N ALA A 94 -6.13 -21.34 7.18
CA ALA A 94 -5.48 -21.25 5.89
C ALA A 94 -5.35 -19.85 5.27
N HIS A 95 -5.88 -18.76 5.84
CA HIS A 95 -5.97 -17.49 5.12
C HIS A 95 -5.50 -16.28 5.93
N ILE A 96 -4.19 -16.27 6.30
CA ILE A 96 -3.56 -15.04 6.79
C ILE A 96 -3.02 -14.28 5.59
N LEU A 97 -3.63 -13.15 5.30
CA LEU A 97 -3.25 -12.27 4.20
C LEU A 97 -2.44 -11.09 4.73
N ASP A 98 -1.46 -10.66 3.95
CA ASP A 98 -0.74 -9.42 4.20
C ASP A 98 -1.59 -8.22 3.77
N ALA A 99 -1.72 -7.22 4.65
CA ALA A 99 -2.56 -6.06 4.43
C ALA A 99 -2.17 -5.23 3.19
N VAL A 100 -0.87 -5.03 2.98
CA VAL A 100 -0.38 -4.24 1.83
C VAL A 100 -0.62 -5.02 0.53
N SER A 101 -0.39 -6.33 0.55
CA SER A 101 -0.66 -7.21 -0.59
C SER A 101 -2.15 -7.21 -0.96
N VAL A 102 -3.04 -7.25 0.03
CA VAL A 102 -4.50 -7.16 -0.19
C VAL A 102 -4.86 -5.82 -0.84
N LEU A 103 -4.37 -4.69 -0.31
CA LEU A 103 -4.64 -3.38 -0.91
C LEU A 103 -4.09 -3.29 -2.33
N ARG A 104 -2.90 -3.83 -2.57
CA ARG A 104 -2.27 -3.84 -3.89
C ARG A 104 -3.06 -4.66 -4.91
N SER A 105 -3.50 -5.85 -4.55
CA SER A 105 -4.31 -6.71 -5.45
C SER A 105 -5.67 -6.10 -5.80
N MET A 106 -6.23 -5.27 -4.91
CA MET A 106 -7.47 -4.55 -5.18
C MET A 106 -7.29 -3.35 -6.12
N GLU A 107 -6.07 -2.78 -6.17
CA GLU A 107 -5.78 -1.64 -7.03
C GLU A 107 -5.32 -2.04 -8.44
N ALA A 108 -4.55 -3.10 -8.54
CA ALA A 108 -4.03 -3.64 -9.77
C ALA A 108 -4.04 -5.17 -9.68
N PRO A 109 -5.20 -5.80 -9.88
CA PRO A 109 -5.22 -7.26 -10.00
C PRO A 109 -4.28 -7.66 -11.14
N ALA A 110 -3.42 -8.64 -10.90
CA ALA A 110 -2.61 -9.21 -11.97
C ALA A 110 -3.54 -9.71 -13.07
N GLN A 111 -3.09 -9.67 -14.34
CA GLN A 111 -3.94 -10.09 -15.46
C GLN A 111 -4.46 -11.51 -15.23
N GLY A 112 -5.78 -11.64 -15.09
CA GLY A 112 -6.45 -12.91 -14.82
C GLY A 112 -6.65 -13.27 -13.34
N GLU A 113 -6.20 -12.43 -12.40
CA GLU A 113 -6.55 -12.59 -10.99
C GLU A 113 -7.89 -11.92 -10.70
N GLU A 114 -8.82 -12.71 -10.19
CA GLU A 114 -10.05 -12.18 -9.62
C GLU A 114 -9.74 -11.46 -8.29
N THR A 115 -10.51 -10.42 -7.98
CA THR A 115 -10.45 -9.79 -6.66
C THR A 115 -10.54 -10.87 -5.58
N PRO A 116 -9.62 -10.93 -4.60
CA PRO A 116 -9.62 -12.00 -3.63
C PRO A 116 -10.96 -12.09 -2.93
N MET A 117 -11.62 -13.25 -3.03
CA MET A 117 -12.85 -13.53 -2.30
C MET A 117 -12.53 -13.56 -0.81
N LEU A 118 -12.70 -12.44 -0.17
CA LEU A 118 -12.63 -12.35 1.28
C LEU A 118 -13.93 -12.94 1.83
N GLY A 119 -13.85 -13.87 2.78
CA GLY A 119 -15.02 -14.48 3.39
C GLY A 119 -16.00 -13.45 3.99
N ARG A 120 -17.16 -13.92 4.45
CA ARG A 120 -18.19 -13.03 5.01
C ARG A 120 -17.67 -12.16 6.17
N ARG A 121 -16.85 -12.73 7.05
CA ARG A 121 -16.23 -12.00 8.17
C ARG A 121 -14.72 -11.99 8.02
N VAL A 122 -14.11 -10.80 8.14
CA VAL A 122 -12.68 -10.60 8.00
C VAL A 122 -12.13 -9.94 9.27
N VAL A 123 -11.19 -10.60 9.91
CA VAL A 123 -10.46 -10.03 11.05
C VAL A 123 -9.25 -9.27 10.53
N VAL A 124 -9.14 -8.00 10.87
CA VAL A 124 -7.99 -7.14 10.57
C VAL A 124 -7.20 -6.92 11.86
N TYR A 125 -6.00 -7.46 11.94
CA TYR A 125 -5.16 -7.35 13.13
C TYR A 125 -4.19 -6.16 13.02
N GLY A 126 -4.46 -5.10 13.76
CA GLY A 126 -3.64 -3.89 13.76
C GLY A 126 -4.44 -2.65 14.15
N GLY A 127 -3.74 -1.53 14.40
CA GLY A 127 -4.35 -0.25 14.77
C GLY A 127 -3.74 0.94 14.03
N GLY A 128 -2.99 0.70 12.95
CA GLY A 128 -2.41 1.73 12.09
C GLY A 128 -3.31 2.08 10.90
N ASN A 129 -2.96 3.13 10.16
CA ASN A 129 -3.71 3.57 8.97
C ASN A 129 -3.93 2.44 7.97
N THR A 130 -2.93 1.60 7.71
CA THR A 130 -3.07 0.45 6.81
C THR A 130 -4.17 -0.52 7.26
N ALA A 131 -4.29 -0.79 8.57
CA ALA A 131 -5.34 -1.66 9.10
C ALA A 131 -6.73 -1.03 8.91
N ILE A 132 -6.85 0.27 9.13
CA ILE A 132 -8.09 1.01 8.90
C ILE A 132 -8.45 1.01 7.40
N ASP A 133 -7.49 1.24 6.52
CA ASP A 133 -7.69 1.21 5.07
C ASP A 133 -8.15 -0.16 4.58
N VAL A 134 -7.51 -1.24 5.05
CA VAL A 134 -7.95 -2.61 4.72
C VAL A 134 -9.37 -2.85 5.22
N ALA A 135 -9.68 -2.52 6.48
CA ALA A 135 -11.00 -2.75 7.05
C ALA A 135 -12.11 -2.01 6.27
N ARG A 136 -11.87 -0.73 5.95
CA ARG A 136 -12.82 0.07 5.14
C ARG A 136 -12.96 -0.49 3.72
N THR A 137 -11.88 -0.94 3.11
CA THR A 137 -11.90 -1.58 1.78
C THR A 137 -12.69 -2.88 1.81
N VAL A 138 -12.41 -3.75 2.79
CA VAL A 138 -13.15 -5.01 3.03
C VAL A 138 -14.64 -4.75 3.24
N LYS A 139 -14.99 -3.68 3.97
CA LYS A 139 -16.39 -3.28 4.16
C LYS A 139 -17.09 -2.92 2.85
N ARG A 140 -16.40 -2.15 2.00
CA ARG A 140 -16.91 -1.77 0.67
C ARG A 140 -17.08 -2.94 -0.29
N LEU A 141 -16.32 -4.02 -0.08
CA LEU A 141 -16.47 -5.28 -0.83
C LEU A 141 -17.61 -6.17 -0.30
N GLY A 142 -18.36 -5.71 0.71
CA GLY A 142 -19.53 -6.41 1.24
C GLY A 142 -19.24 -7.39 2.37
N SER A 143 -18.01 -7.50 2.85
CA SER A 143 -17.67 -8.31 4.02
C SER A 143 -17.92 -7.53 5.32
N GLU A 144 -17.88 -8.26 6.45
CA GLU A 144 -18.04 -7.72 7.80
C GLU A 144 -16.64 -7.63 8.47
N PRO A 145 -15.93 -6.49 8.40
CA PRO A 145 -14.61 -6.34 8.99
C PRO A 145 -14.69 -6.14 10.50
N ILE A 146 -13.77 -6.77 11.21
CA ILE A 146 -13.54 -6.60 12.64
C ILE A 146 -12.08 -6.24 12.84
N VAL A 147 -11.80 -5.00 13.24
CA VAL A 147 -10.44 -4.59 13.61
C VAL A 147 -10.15 -5.02 15.04
N VAL A 148 -9.09 -5.78 15.22
CA VAL A 148 -8.61 -6.24 16.53
C VAL A 148 -7.31 -5.52 16.85
N TYR A 149 -7.27 -4.77 17.94
CA TYR A 149 -6.11 -4.04 18.38
C TYR A 149 -5.80 -4.22 19.86
N ARG A 150 -4.51 -4.48 20.16
CA ARG A 150 -4.05 -4.86 21.52
C ARG A 150 -4.03 -3.70 22.54
N ARG A 151 -4.19 -2.47 22.10
CA ARG A 151 -4.18 -1.29 22.96
C ARG A 151 -5.53 -0.56 22.91
N THR A 152 -5.61 0.54 23.66
CA THR A 152 -6.78 1.44 23.64
C THR A 152 -6.86 2.25 22.36
N ARG A 153 -8.02 2.87 22.12
CA ARG A 153 -8.25 3.72 20.94
C ARG A 153 -7.26 4.88 20.87
N ASP A 154 -6.98 5.55 21.99
CA ASP A 154 -6.05 6.68 22.09
C ASP A 154 -4.59 6.29 21.83
N ARG A 155 -4.26 5.01 21.92
CA ARG A 155 -2.93 4.45 21.61
C ARG A 155 -2.84 3.88 20.20
N ALA A 156 -3.88 3.97 19.40
CA ALA A 156 -3.84 3.54 18.02
C ALA A 156 -3.00 4.53 17.19
N PRO A 157 -2.06 4.06 16.37
CA PRO A 157 -1.25 4.95 15.53
C PRO A 157 -2.00 5.49 14.30
N ALA A 158 -3.21 4.98 14.01
CA ALA A 158 -4.07 5.55 12.99
C ALA A 158 -4.62 6.91 13.41
N HIS A 159 -4.87 7.78 12.45
CA HIS A 159 -5.47 9.07 12.71
C HIS A 159 -6.88 8.94 13.30
N ALA A 160 -7.19 9.75 14.31
CA ALA A 160 -8.45 9.65 15.05
C ALA A 160 -9.68 9.82 14.14
N PHE A 161 -9.60 10.68 13.14
CA PHE A 161 -10.67 10.90 12.16
C PHE A 161 -10.88 9.68 11.26
N GLU A 162 -9.81 8.98 10.83
CA GLU A 162 -9.92 7.76 10.01
C GLU A 162 -10.56 6.61 10.77
N ILE A 163 -10.23 6.48 12.06
CA ILE A 163 -10.90 5.52 12.96
C ILE A 163 -12.38 5.84 13.08
N GLN A 164 -12.73 7.13 13.20
CA GLN A 164 -14.10 7.57 13.32
C GLN A 164 -14.89 7.28 12.04
N GLU A 165 -14.35 7.61 10.88
CA GLU A 165 -14.95 7.31 9.58
C GLU A 165 -15.16 5.80 9.39
N ALA A 166 -14.19 4.96 9.79
CA ALA A 166 -14.32 3.51 9.72
C ALA A 166 -15.51 3.00 10.57
N ILE A 167 -15.67 3.55 11.78
CA ILE A 167 -16.79 3.19 12.66
C ILE A 167 -18.13 3.60 12.03
N GLU A 168 -18.21 4.81 11.47
CA GLU A 168 -19.41 5.33 10.80
C GLU A 168 -19.78 4.51 9.55
N GLU A 169 -18.78 3.96 8.85
CA GLU A 169 -18.99 3.02 7.74
C GLU A 169 -19.38 1.60 8.20
N GLY A 170 -19.44 1.35 9.52
CA GLY A 170 -19.86 0.09 10.10
C GLY A 170 -18.75 -0.94 10.26
N VAL A 171 -17.49 -0.49 10.38
CA VAL A 171 -16.38 -1.34 10.80
C VAL A 171 -16.45 -1.58 12.31
N SER A 172 -16.42 -2.85 12.73
CA SER A 172 -16.39 -3.21 14.14
C SER A 172 -14.98 -3.07 14.71
N MET A 173 -14.86 -2.45 15.90
CA MET A 173 -13.57 -2.25 16.58
C MET A 173 -13.52 -3.04 17.87
N LYS A 174 -12.46 -3.81 18.07
CA LYS A 174 -12.15 -4.57 19.29
C LYS A 174 -10.83 -4.06 19.86
N TRP A 175 -10.95 -3.15 20.82
CA TRP A 175 -9.81 -2.61 21.57
C TRP A 175 -9.37 -3.56 22.69
N LEU A 176 -8.13 -3.41 23.17
CA LEU A 176 -7.55 -4.21 24.26
C LEU A 176 -7.68 -5.72 24.00
N SER A 177 -7.62 -6.12 22.74
CA SER A 177 -7.85 -7.48 22.28
C SER A 177 -6.67 -8.00 21.48
N ALA A 178 -6.38 -9.29 21.64
CA ALA A 178 -5.37 -10.00 20.86
C ALA A 178 -5.96 -11.31 20.32
N ILE A 179 -5.41 -11.80 19.23
CA ILE A 179 -5.77 -13.11 18.69
C ILE A 179 -4.96 -14.15 19.48
N PHE A 180 -5.66 -15.03 20.19
CA PHE A 180 -5.04 -16.11 20.96
C PHE A 180 -4.86 -17.37 20.11
N LEU A 181 -5.87 -17.72 19.31
CA LEU A 181 -5.87 -18.82 18.36
C LEU A 181 -6.82 -18.50 17.22
N ALA A 182 -6.38 -18.67 15.99
CA ALA A 182 -7.26 -18.69 14.84
C ALA A 182 -7.54 -20.16 14.50
N GLY A 183 -8.77 -20.60 14.77
CA GLY A 183 -9.24 -21.94 14.44
C GLY A 183 -9.87 -22.00 13.04
N SER A 184 -9.99 -23.21 12.51
CA SER A 184 -10.74 -23.51 11.28
C SER A 184 -12.24 -23.33 11.46
#